data_d0205277ec7a5404fd7ac8930b608650
#
_entry.id   d0205277ec7a5404fd7ac8930b608650
#
_cell.length_a   1.000
_cell.length_b   1.000
_cell.length_c   1.000
_cell.angle_alpha   90.00
_cell.angle_beta   90.00
_cell.angle_gamma   90.00
#
_symmetry.space_group_name_H-M   'P 1'
#
loop_
_entity.id
_entity.type
_entity.pdbx_description
1 polymer ?
#
loop_
_entity_poly.entity_id
_entity_poly.type
_entity_poly.pdbx_seq_one_letter_code
_entity_poly.pdbx_strand_id
1 'polypeptide(L)'
;SSAASDVYKRQAKETTLTMLNYGWDKQYGGIYYFMDRNGCPPQQLEWDQKLWWVHIETLISLLKGYQLTGDKKCLEWFEKVHDYTWEHFKDKEYPEWYGYLNRRGEVLLPLKGGKWKGCFHVPRGLYQCWKTLEDLMNYK
;
A
#
# COMPACT_ATOMS: atom_id res chain seq x y z
N SER A 1 -23.78 1.99 17.60
CA SER A 1 -23.27 2.86 18.66
C SER A 1 -21.86 3.33 18.32
N SER A 2 -21.46 4.51 18.76
CA SER A 2 -20.12 5.10 18.52
C SER A 2 -19.01 4.17 19.03
N ALA A 3 -19.19 3.54 20.18
CA ALA A 3 -18.21 2.63 20.80
C ALA A 3 -17.87 1.42 19.91
N ALA A 4 -18.86 0.78 19.28
CA ALA A 4 -18.63 -0.32 18.35
C ALA A 4 -17.85 0.14 17.10
N SER A 5 -18.20 1.32 16.55
CA SER A 5 -17.47 1.92 15.44
C SER A 5 -16.00 2.19 15.78
N ASP A 6 -15.71 2.67 16.98
CA ASP A 6 -14.35 2.97 17.41
C ASP A 6 -13.51 1.70 17.63
N VAL A 7 -14.13 0.62 18.08
CA VAL A 7 -13.48 -0.71 18.16
C VAL A 7 -13.05 -1.18 16.76
N TYR A 8 -13.94 -1.11 15.78
CA TYR A 8 -13.62 -1.53 14.40
C TYR A 8 -12.53 -0.65 13.75
N LYS A 9 -12.57 0.66 13.95
CA LYS A 9 -11.51 1.57 13.45
C LYS A 9 -10.15 1.20 14.02
N ARG A 10 -10.10 0.97 15.33
CA ARG A 10 -8.88 0.57 16.02
C ARG A 10 -8.37 -0.79 15.50
N GLN A 11 -9.24 -1.78 15.39
CA GLN A 11 -8.90 -3.10 14.89
C GLN A 11 -8.38 -3.04 13.45
N ALA A 12 -9.01 -2.30 12.56
CA ALA A 12 -8.56 -2.12 11.18
C ALA A 12 -7.15 -1.49 11.12
N LYS A 13 -6.90 -0.45 11.92
CA LYS A 13 -5.58 0.19 12.02
C LYS A 13 -4.52 -0.80 12.54
N GLU A 14 -4.77 -1.48 13.66
CA GLU A 14 -3.82 -2.44 14.23
C GLU A 14 -3.50 -3.58 13.26
N THR A 15 -4.51 -4.07 12.55
CA THR A 15 -4.32 -5.10 11.52
C THR A 15 -3.42 -4.60 10.40
N THR A 16 -3.67 -3.39 9.89
CA THR A 16 -2.83 -2.77 8.84
C THR A 16 -1.37 -2.65 9.29
N LEU A 17 -1.12 -2.12 10.47
CA LEU A 17 0.25 -1.94 10.99
C LEU A 17 0.94 -3.29 11.25
N THR A 18 0.23 -4.27 11.78
CA THR A 18 0.75 -5.62 12.01
C THR A 18 1.12 -6.31 10.70
N MET A 19 0.24 -6.23 9.69
CA MET A 19 0.49 -6.81 8.38
C MET A 19 1.67 -6.15 7.67
N LEU A 20 1.85 -4.85 7.82
CA LEU A 20 3.00 -4.14 7.27
C LEU A 20 4.32 -4.53 7.93
N ASN A 21 4.36 -4.64 9.25
CA ASN A 21 5.54 -5.10 9.96
C ASN A 21 5.97 -6.52 9.55
N TYR A 22 5.00 -7.36 9.20
CA TYR A 22 5.22 -8.72 8.74
C TYR A 22 5.57 -8.78 7.24
N GLY A 23 4.83 -8.07 6.38
CA GLY A 23 4.90 -8.17 4.93
C GLY A 23 5.89 -7.22 4.26
N TRP A 24 6.52 -6.30 4.99
CA TRP A 24 7.52 -5.39 4.42
C TRP A 24 8.85 -6.09 4.18
N ASP A 25 9.37 -5.99 2.96
CA ASP A 25 10.71 -6.49 2.64
C ASP A 25 11.77 -5.58 3.28
N LYS A 26 12.44 -6.08 4.32
CA LYS A 26 13.46 -5.32 5.06
C LYS A 26 14.74 -5.10 4.27
N GLN A 27 14.97 -5.89 3.24
CA GLN A 27 16.19 -5.83 2.43
C GLN A 27 16.04 -4.89 1.23
N TYR A 28 14.92 -4.98 0.50
CA TYR A 28 14.72 -4.24 -0.76
C TYR A 28 13.56 -3.25 -0.70
N GLY A 29 12.84 -3.20 0.40
CA GLY A 29 11.62 -2.39 0.50
C GLY A 29 10.44 -3.00 -0.24
N GLY A 30 9.29 -2.30 -0.14
CA GLY A 30 8.04 -2.77 -0.72
C GLY A 30 7.38 -3.91 0.05
N ILE A 31 6.17 -4.23 -0.33
CA ILE A 31 5.33 -5.22 0.35
C ILE A 31 5.32 -6.50 -0.47
N TYR A 32 5.63 -7.63 0.14
CA TYR A 32 5.52 -8.95 -0.49
C TYR A 32 4.09 -9.25 -0.92
N TYR A 33 3.94 -9.97 -2.02
CA TYR A 33 2.62 -10.38 -2.50
C TYR A 33 2.02 -11.51 -1.64
N PHE A 34 2.82 -12.52 -1.33
CA PHE A 34 2.42 -13.59 -0.42
C PHE A 34 3.47 -13.84 0.67
N MET A 35 3.00 -14.21 1.84
CA MET A 35 3.83 -14.65 2.95
C MET A 35 3.19 -15.89 3.59
N ASP A 36 4.00 -16.87 3.93
CA ASP A 36 3.53 -18.00 4.74
C ASP A 36 3.47 -17.59 6.22
N ARG A 37 2.39 -17.94 6.89
CA ARG A 37 2.14 -17.57 8.29
C ARG A 37 3.22 -18.09 9.24
N ASN A 38 3.79 -19.25 8.96
CA ASN A 38 4.78 -19.90 9.80
C ASN A 38 6.22 -19.64 9.35
N GLY A 39 6.39 -18.77 8.33
CA GLY A 39 7.70 -18.45 7.77
C GLY A 39 8.27 -19.52 6.84
N CYS A 40 7.46 -20.49 6.42
CA CYS A 40 7.85 -21.46 5.40
C CYS A 40 7.91 -20.79 4.01
N PRO A 41 8.63 -21.38 3.05
CA PRO A 41 8.61 -20.88 1.68
C PRO A 41 7.19 -20.94 1.11
N PRO A 42 6.64 -19.82 0.57
CA PRO A 42 5.34 -19.82 -0.08
C PRO A 42 5.32 -20.74 -1.30
N GLN A 43 4.15 -21.33 -1.57
CA GLN A 43 3.96 -22.18 -2.75
C GLN A 43 3.83 -21.38 -4.05
N GLN A 44 3.35 -20.13 -3.96
CA GLN A 44 3.24 -19.24 -5.11
C GLN A 44 4.63 -18.79 -5.56
N LEU A 45 4.95 -19.03 -6.83
CA LEU A 45 6.26 -18.67 -7.38
C LEU A 45 6.48 -17.14 -7.42
N GLU A 46 5.39 -16.37 -7.53
CA GLU A 46 5.37 -14.91 -7.54
C GLU A 46 5.29 -14.26 -6.14
N TRP A 47 5.51 -15.01 -5.07
CA TRP A 47 5.32 -14.54 -3.69
C TRP A 47 6.11 -13.28 -3.33
N ASP A 48 7.28 -13.12 -3.90
CA ASP A 48 8.20 -12.01 -3.60
C ASP A 48 8.04 -10.80 -4.53
N GLN A 49 7.12 -10.88 -5.48
CA GLN A 49 6.79 -9.74 -6.34
C GLN A 49 6.18 -8.60 -5.55
N LYS A 50 6.35 -7.39 -6.08
CA LYS A 50 5.71 -6.18 -5.55
C LYS A 50 4.62 -5.76 -6.54
N LEU A 51 3.38 -5.67 -6.06
CA LEU A 51 2.23 -5.38 -6.91
C LEU A 51 1.67 -3.98 -6.65
N TRP A 52 1.25 -3.31 -7.72
CA TRP A 52 0.70 -1.94 -7.70
C TRP A 52 -0.49 -1.78 -6.76
N TRP A 53 -1.42 -2.73 -6.81
CA TRP A 53 -2.66 -2.63 -6.03
C TRP A 53 -2.42 -2.80 -4.53
N VAL A 54 -1.51 -3.66 -4.14
CA VAL A 54 -1.13 -3.84 -2.73
C VAL A 54 -0.62 -2.53 -2.14
N HIS A 55 0.22 -1.82 -2.88
CA HIS A 55 0.82 -0.57 -2.42
C HIS A 55 -0.19 0.57 -2.34
N ILE A 56 -1.00 0.79 -3.38
CA ILE A 56 -1.99 1.88 -3.36
C ILE A 56 -3.09 1.65 -2.31
N GLU A 57 -3.59 0.42 -2.13
CA GLU A 57 -4.58 0.11 -1.10
C GLU A 57 -3.99 0.29 0.31
N THR A 58 -2.70 -0.02 0.48
CA THR A 58 -1.99 0.25 1.73
C THR A 58 -1.90 1.75 2.02
N LEU A 59 -1.58 2.57 1.03
CA LEU A 59 -1.55 4.03 1.18
C LEU A 59 -2.90 4.59 1.63
N ILE A 60 -4.00 4.12 1.03
CA ILE A 60 -5.37 4.50 1.45
C ILE A 60 -5.60 4.11 2.91
N SER A 61 -5.30 2.86 3.26
CA SER A 61 -5.53 2.32 4.61
C SER A 61 -4.75 3.10 5.67
N LEU A 62 -3.52 3.49 5.38
CA LEU A 62 -2.67 4.25 6.29
C LEU A 62 -3.15 5.68 6.50
N LEU A 63 -3.50 6.40 5.43
CA LEU A 63 -4.08 7.74 5.56
C LEU A 63 -5.41 7.73 6.30
N LYS A 64 -6.30 6.79 5.98
CA LYS A 64 -7.56 6.62 6.71
C LYS A 64 -7.32 6.23 8.18
N GLY A 65 -6.37 5.37 8.45
CA GLY A 65 -5.97 5.01 9.81
C GLY A 65 -5.52 6.23 10.61
N TYR A 66 -4.68 7.07 10.02
CA TYR A 66 -4.25 8.33 10.63
C TYR A 66 -5.42 9.31 10.83
N GLN A 67 -6.24 9.54 9.80
CA GLN A 67 -7.41 10.43 9.86
C GLN A 67 -8.37 10.04 10.98
N LEU A 68 -8.60 8.74 11.18
CA LEU A 68 -9.59 8.22 12.13
C LEU A 68 -9.06 8.06 13.56
N THR A 69 -7.75 7.94 13.76
CA THR A 69 -7.17 7.59 15.06
C THR A 69 -6.10 8.56 15.56
N GLY A 70 -5.55 9.40 14.69
CA GLY A 70 -4.41 10.29 15.00
C GLY A 70 -3.09 9.55 15.24
N ASP A 71 -3.00 8.25 14.98
CA ASP A 71 -1.81 7.46 15.25
C ASP A 71 -0.69 7.77 14.24
N LYS A 72 0.35 8.43 14.72
CA LYS A 72 1.50 8.86 13.89
C LYS A 72 2.23 7.72 13.20
N LYS A 73 2.16 6.49 13.73
CA LYS A 73 2.73 5.31 13.08
C LYS A 73 2.11 5.05 11.69
N CYS A 74 0.83 5.40 11.52
CA CYS A 74 0.20 5.31 10.21
C CYS A 74 0.83 6.30 9.22
N LEU A 75 1.17 7.51 9.66
CA LEU A 75 1.81 8.52 8.82
C LEU A 75 3.26 8.13 8.47
N GLU A 76 4.03 7.67 9.44
CA GLU A 76 5.40 7.17 9.23
C GLU A 76 5.44 6.03 8.19
N TRP A 77 4.50 5.08 8.31
CA TRP A 77 4.36 4.01 7.32
C TRP A 77 3.85 4.52 5.97
N PHE A 78 2.94 5.50 5.97
CA PHE A 78 2.47 6.10 4.74
C PHE A 78 3.63 6.72 3.94
N GLU A 79 4.46 7.54 4.57
CA GLU A 79 5.64 8.15 3.94
C GLU A 79 6.57 7.08 3.37
N LYS A 80 6.88 6.06 4.14
CA LYS A 80 7.75 4.97 3.72
C LYS A 80 7.20 4.18 2.52
N VAL A 81 5.92 3.84 2.52
CA VAL A 81 5.26 3.13 1.41
C VAL A 81 5.11 4.04 0.21
N HIS A 82 4.80 5.33 0.43
CA HIS A 82 4.69 6.34 -0.62
C HIS A 82 6.01 6.49 -1.37
N ASP A 83 7.11 6.72 -0.66
CA ASP A 83 8.42 6.92 -1.29
C ASP A 83 8.83 5.71 -2.13
N TYR A 84 8.69 4.50 -1.57
CA TYR A 84 8.92 3.26 -2.32
C TYR A 84 8.05 3.19 -3.58
N THR A 85 6.77 3.49 -3.45
CA THR A 85 5.81 3.37 -4.54
C THR A 85 6.14 4.34 -5.68
N TRP A 86 6.44 5.59 -5.37
CA TRP A 86 6.77 6.59 -6.39
C TRP A 86 8.12 6.35 -7.04
N GLU A 87 9.09 5.81 -6.31
CA GLU A 87 10.40 5.47 -6.86
C GLU A 87 10.34 4.31 -7.85
N HIS A 88 9.58 3.25 -7.53
CA HIS A 88 9.65 1.99 -8.24
C HIS A 88 8.52 1.73 -9.22
N PHE A 89 7.28 2.17 -8.92
CA PHE A 89 6.13 1.90 -9.79
C PHE A 89 5.88 2.97 -10.84
N LYS A 90 6.22 4.23 -10.53
CA LYS A 90 5.97 5.34 -11.45
C LYS A 90 6.89 5.24 -12.68
N ASP A 91 6.30 5.24 -13.88
CA ASP A 91 7.07 5.49 -15.09
C ASP A 91 7.46 6.97 -15.16
N LYS A 92 8.75 7.23 -15.41
CA LYS A 92 9.31 8.60 -15.44
C LYS A 92 9.05 9.30 -16.74
N GLU A 93 8.82 8.56 -17.83
CA GLU A 93 8.63 9.10 -19.16
C GLU A 93 7.16 9.22 -19.55
N TYR A 94 6.38 8.16 -19.30
CA TYR A 94 4.97 8.11 -19.65
C TYR A 94 4.11 7.93 -18.40
N PRO A 95 3.07 8.76 -18.18
CA PRO A 95 2.20 8.64 -17.01
C PRO A 95 1.63 7.22 -16.81
N GLU A 96 1.29 6.88 -15.60
CA GLU A 96 0.80 5.62 -15.09
C GLU A 96 1.92 4.77 -14.43
N TRP A 97 1.50 3.88 -13.55
CA TRP A 97 2.38 2.96 -12.84
C TRP A 97 2.53 1.65 -13.59
N TYR A 98 3.72 1.06 -13.50
CA TYR A 98 3.89 -0.35 -13.80
C TYR A 98 3.09 -1.20 -12.81
N GLY A 99 2.70 -2.41 -13.21
CA GLY A 99 1.89 -3.27 -12.35
C GLY A 99 2.71 -4.22 -11.49
N TYR A 100 3.84 -4.67 -12.02
CA TYR A 100 4.57 -5.82 -11.49
C TYR A 100 6.06 -5.51 -11.39
N LEU A 101 6.58 -5.55 -10.19
CA LEU A 101 8.01 -5.45 -9.93
C LEU A 101 8.52 -6.77 -9.38
N ASN A 102 9.79 -7.08 -9.65
CA ASN A 102 10.46 -8.16 -8.97
C ASN A 102 10.77 -7.79 -7.50
N ARG A 103 11.36 -8.70 -6.73
CA ARG A 103 11.68 -8.46 -5.33
C ARG A 103 12.57 -7.22 -5.11
N ARG A 104 13.46 -6.91 -6.06
CA ARG A 104 14.39 -5.78 -5.96
C ARG A 104 13.77 -4.43 -6.32
N GLY A 105 12.50 -4.41 -6.74
CA GLY A 105 11.82 -3.20 -7.16
C GLY A 105 12.03 -2.85 -8.64
N GLU A 106 12.60 -3.75 -9.44
CA GLU A 106 12.79 -3.56 -10.87
C GLU A 106 11.53 -3.99 -11.63
N VAL A 107 11.21 -3.29 -12.73
CA VAL A 107 10.05 -3.59 -13.56
C VAL A 107 10.14 -5.01 -14.14
N LEU A 108 9.22 -5.87 -13.73
CA LEU A 108 9.15 -7.24 -14.20
C LEU A 108 8.39 -7.37 -15.52
N LEU A 109 7.28 -6.64 -15.63
CA LEU A 109 6.49 -6.55 -16.85
C LEU A 109 6.30 -5.08 -17.22
N PRO A 110 6.76 -4.64 -18.40
CA PRO A 110 6.64 -3.24 -18.82
C PRO A 110 5.23 -2.87 -19.29
N LEU A 111 4.22 -3.57 -18.78
CA LEU A 111 2.80 -3.34 -19.05
C LEU A 111 2.20 -2.45 -17.98
N LYS A 112 1.48 -1.42 -18.40
CA LYS A 112 0.74 -0.51 -17.52
C LYS A 112 -0.75 -0.86 -17.43
N GLY A 113 -1.23 -1.72 -18.26
CA GLY A 113 -2.58 -2.28 -18.27
C GLY A 113 -2.58 -3.75 -18.62
N GLY A 114 -3.65 -4.46 -18.29
CA GLY A 114 -3.76 -5.88 -18.56
C GLY A 114 -5.01 -6.50 -17.96
N LYS A 115 -5.09 -7.82 -17.98
CA LYS A 115 -6.26 -8.55 -17.46
C LYS A 115 -6.62 -8.17 -16.02
N TRP A 116 -5.62 -7.90 -15.17
CA TRP A 116 -5.81 -7.62 -13.76
C TRP A 116 -5.59 -6.15 -13.39
N LYS A 117 -4.80 -5.42 -14.17
CA LYS A 117 -4.53 -4.00 -13.94
C LYS A 117 -5.35 -3.15 -14.90
N GLY A 118 -6.47 -2.67 -14.41
CA GLY A 118 -7.31 -1.66 -15.08
C GLY A 118 -7.25 -0.31 -14.35
N CYS A 119 -8.17 0.57 -14.67
CA CYS A 119 -8.26 1.92 -14.11
C CYS A 119 -8.94 1.98 -12.72
N PHE A 120 -9.02 0.87 -11.98
CA PHE A 120 -9.69 0.85 -10.69
C PHE A 120 -8.79 1.26 -9.52
N HIS A 121 -7.69 0.53 -9.27
CA HIS A 121 -6.91 0.71 -8.05
C HIS A 121 -6.16 2.04 -8.03
N VAL A 122 -5.39 2.37 -9.08
CA VAL A 122 -4.51 3.55 -9.07
C VAL A 122 -5.33 4.85 -9.10
N PRO A 123 -6.24 5.10 -10.06
CA PRO A 123 -6.99 6.37 -10.09
C PRO A 123 -7.86 6.56 -8.85
N ARG A 124 -8.58 5.51 -8.43
CA ARG A 124 -9.41 5.57 -7.22
C ARG A 124 -8.57 5.80 -5.98
N GLY A 125 -7.46 5.09 -5.86
CA GLY A 125 -6.57 5.20 -4.71
C GLY A 125 -5.93 6.58 -4.60
N LEU A 126 -5.42 7.12 -5.68
CA LEU A 126 -4.88 8.48 -5.72
C LEU A 126 -5.94 9.52 -5.35
N TYR A 127 -7.16 9.39 -5.90
CA TYR A 127 -8.27 10.27 -5.55
C TYR A 127 -8.62 10.19 -4.06
N GLN A 128 -8.70 8.99 -3.49
CA GLN A 128 -9.01 8.81 -2.07
C GLN A 128 -7.89 9.36 -1.16
N CYS A 129 -6.63 9.14 -1.52
CA CYS A 129 -5.51 9.73 -0.79
C CYS A 129 -5.55 11.26 -0.85
N TRP A 130 -5.75 11.83 -2.04
CA TRP A 130 -5.88 13.27 -2.21
C TRP A 130 -7.00 13.86 -1.35
N LYS A 131 -8.22 13.31 -1.43
CA LYS A 131 -9.35 13.79 -0.61
C LYS A 131 -9.09 13.68 0.89
N THR A 132 -8.45 12.59 1.32
CA THR A 132 -8.10 12.43 2.75
C THR A 132 -7.07 13.46 3.20
N LEU A 133 -6.09 13.78 2.37
CA LEU A 133 -5.10 14.82 2.66
C LEU A 133 -5.74 16.22 2.70
N GLU A 134 -6.65 16.55 1.76
CA GLU A 134 -7.42 17.81 1.83
C GLU A 134 -8.19 17.93 3.14
N ASP A 135 -8.91 16.88 3.54
CA ASP A 135 -9.65 16.87 4.80
C ASP A 135 -8.71 17.13 5.99
N LEU A 136 -7.56 16.45 6.05
CA LEU A 136 -6.57 16.61 7.13
C LEU A 136 -5.96 18.03 7.18
N MET A 137 -5.81 18.69 6.03
CA MET A 137 -5.31 20.07 5.95
C MET A 137 -6.37 21.10 6.38
N ASN A 138 -7.65 20.84 6.11
CA ASN A 138 -8.74 21.74 6.41
C ASN A 138 -9.24 21.65 7.87
N TYR A 139 -8.83 20.63 8.61
CA TYR A 139 -9.16 20.43 10.04
C TYR A 139 -8.16 21.07 11.01
N LYS A 140 -7.39 22.07 10.54
CA LYS A 140 -6.49 22.87 11.40
C LYS A 140 -7.17 24.14 11.90
#